data_21ac3ab17be7de7013c3d9a3243113d7
#
_entry.id   21ac3ab17be7de7013c3d9a3243113d7
#
_cell.length_a   1.000
_cell.length_b   1.000
_cell.length_c   1.000
_cell.angle_alpha   90.00
_cell.angle_beta   90.00
_cell.angle_gamma   90.00
#
_symmetry.space_group_name_H-M   'P 1'
#
loop_
_entity.id
_entity.type
_entity.pdbx_description
1 polymer ?
#
loop_
_entity_poly.entity_id
_entity_poly.type
_entity_poly.pdbx_seq_one_letter_code
_entity_poly.pdbx_strand_id
1 'polypeptide(L)'
;MKRSFFLASVLSALLLSAPVLAGIWVIDPDESQKNRFDPDRGNVTGEQLLNAWNDRADKEASLQAQIYLLGLFDSTEGIGWCRSKSIMPSTLREWTYGYFEKLPPERLKEKASVLMLEALKHYFPCHNKADK
;
A
#
# COMPACT_ATOMS: atom_id res chain seq x y z
N MET A 1 -65.16 -49.01 -39.94
CA MET A 1 -65.36 -47.76 -39.20
C MET A 1 -64.87 -47.94 -37.77
N LYS A 2 -63.65 -47.53 -37.49
CA LYS A 2 -63.11 -47.46 -36.12
C LYS A 2 -62.24 -46.22 -36.03
N ARG A 3 -62.69 -45.22 -35.35
CA ARG A 3 -61.88 -43.98 -35.07
C ARG A 3 -61.04 -44.20 -33.83
N SER A 4 -59.72 -44.26 -34.01
CA SER A 4 -58.77 -44.31 -32.91
C SER A 4 -58.44 -42.88 -32.51
N PHE A 5 -58.76 -42.54 -31.30
CA PHE A 5 -58.33 -41.31 -30.67
C PHE A 5 -56.96 -41.51 -30.07
N PHE A 6 -55.96 -40.81 -30.61
CA PHE A 6 -54.65 -40.70 -29.99
C PHE A 6 -54.67 -39.56 -28.98
N LEU A 7 -54.61 -39.93 -27.71
CA LEU A 7 -54.36 -38.99 -26.63
C LEU A 7 -52.85 -38.67 -26.60
N ALA A 8 -52.53 -37.47 -27.03
CA ALA A 8 -51.18 -36.94 -26.90
C ALA A 8 -50.99 -36.43 -25.48
N SER A 9 -50.20 -37.14 -24.70
CA SER A 9 -49.81 -36.75 -23.37
C SER A 9 -48.64 -35.74 -23.48
N VAL A 10 -48.96 -34.47 -23.24
CA VAL A 10 -47.92 -33.42 -23.19
C VAL A 10 -47.32 -33.43 -21.79
N LEU A 11 -46.13 -34.01 -21.68
CA LEU A 11 -45.31 -33.92 -20.47
C LEU A 11 -44.63 -32.55 -20.44
N SER A 12 -45.17 -31.61 -19.70
CA SER A 12 -44.52 -30.35 -19.40
C SER A 12 -43.40 -30.57 -18.43
N ALA A 13 -42.17 -30.64 -18.92
CA ALA A 13 -40.96 -30.59 -18.08
C ALA A 13 -40.77 -29.15 -17.59
N LEU A 14 -41.14 -28.89 -16.34
CA LEU A 14 -40.78 -27.67 -15.62
C LEU A 14 -39.28 -27.71 -15.32
N LEU A 15 -38.49 -27.07 -16.15
CA LEU A 15 -37.07 -26.75 -15.88
C LEU A 15 -37.08 -25.69 -14.79
N LEU A 16 -36.89 -26.09 -13.54
CA LEU A 16 -36.51 -25.22 -12.44
C LEU A 16 -35.07 -24.75 -12.70
N SER A 17 -34.93 -23.63 -13.42
CA SER A 17 -33.69 -22.90 -13.48
C SER A 17 -33.50 -22.18 -12.15
N ALA A 18 -32.73 -22.82 -11.24
CA ALA A 18 -32.21 -22.15 -10.05
C ALA A 18 -31.31 -21.02 -10.51
N PRO A 19 -31.50 -19.77 -10.01
CA PRO A 19 -30.49 -18.73 -10.23
C PRO A 19 -29.23 -19.14 -9.48
N VAL A 20 -28.18 -19.48 -10.22
CA VAL A 20 -26.84 -19.55 -9.66
C VAL A 20 -26.49 -18.10 -9.28
N LEU A 21 -26.72 -17.75 -8.02
CA LEU A 21 -26.10 -16.58 -7.41
C LEU A 21 -24.61 -16.88 -7.31
N ALA A 22 -23.90 -16.76 -8.43
CA ALA A 22 -22.47 -16.55 -8.41
C ALA A 22 -22.27 -15.24 -7.64
N GLY A 23 -21.92 -15.36 -6.38
CA GLY A 23 -21.41 -14.26 -5.59
C GLY A 23 -20.15 -13.77 -6.29
N ILE A 24 -20.33 -12.88 -7.26
CA ILE A 24 -19.24 -12.10 -7.78
C ILE A 24 -18.80 -11.27 -6.58
N TRP A 25 -17.69 -11.66 -5.96
CA TRP A 25 -16.96 -10.78 -5.08
C TRP A 25 -16.52 -9.60 -5.95
N VAL A 26 -17.38 -8.58 -6.01
CA VAL A 26 -16.99 -7.29 -6.57
C VAL A 26 -15.95 -6.77 -5.59
N ILE A 27 -14.68 -7.07 -5.86
CA ILE A 27 -13.57 -6.36 -5.23
C ILE A 27 -13.78 -4.93 -5.70
N ASP A 28 -14.16 -4.06 -4.77
CA ASP A 28 -14.33 -2.64 -5.07
C ASP A 28 -12.97 -2.14 -5.56
N PRO A 29 -12.83 -1.78 -6.85
CA PRO A 29 -11.55 -1.33 -7.38
C PRO A 29 -11.06 -0.05 -6.69
N ASP A 30 -11.93 0.67 -6.00
CA ASP A 30 -11.60 1.89 -5.27
C ASP A 30 -10.82 1.58 -3.98
N GLU A 31 -11.12 0.49 -3.29
CA GLU A 31 -10.41 0.13 -2.06
C GLU A 31 -8.98 -0.39 -2.34
N SER A 32 -8.77 -1.13 -3.41
CA SER A 32 -7.44 -1.57 -3.82
C SER A 32 -6.57 -0.40 -4.30
N GLN A 33 -7.19 0.61 -4.90
CA GLN A 33 -6.52 1.83 -5.35
C GLN A 33 -6.21 2.79 -4.19
N LYS A 34 -7.03 2.81 -3.15
CA LYS A 34 -6.87 3.69 -1.99
C LYS A 34 -5.60 3.37 -1.20
N ASN A 35 -5.22 2.10 -1.14
CA ASN A 35 -4.04 1.65 -0.40
C ASN A 35 -2.78 1.53 -1.27
N ARG A 36 -2.90 1.80 -2.57
CA ARG A 36 -1.75 1.79 -3.47
C ARG A 36 -0.86 3.01 -3.22
N PHE A 37 0.44 2.77 -3.23
CA PHE A 37 1.42 3.85 -3.23
C PHE A 37 1.28 4.67 -4.52
N ASP A 38 0.91 5.94 -4.36
CA ASP A 38 0.76 6.88 -5.48
C ASP A 38 1.37 8.23 -5.06
N PRO A 39 2.62 8.49 -5.43
CA PRO A 39 3.32 9.71 -5.07
C PRO A 39 2.68 10.95 -5.69
N ASP A 40 1.96 10.82 -6.80
CA ASP A 40 1.33 11.95 -7.51
C ASP A 40 0.15 12.53 -6.73
N ARG A 41 -0.45 11.77 -5.83
CA ARG A 41 -1.53 12.26 -4.96
C ARG A 41 -1.08 13.14 -3.81
N GLY A 42 0.22 13.24 -3.55
CA GLY A 42 0.79 14.17 -2.57
C GLY A 42 0.48 13.88 -1.09
N ASN A 43 -0.22 12.80 -0.78
CA ASN A 43 -0.63 12.42 0.58
C ASN A 43 -0.31 10.97 0.90
N VAL A 44 0.90 10.54 0.59
CA VAL A 44 1.38 9.19 0.90
C VAL A 44 1.37 8.97 2.41
N THR A 45 0.68 7.91 2.85
CA THR A 45 0.67 7.49 4.26
C THR A 45 1.85 6.57 4.57
N GLY A 46 2.17 6.43 5.85
CA GLY A 46 3.19 5.48 6.30
C GLY A 46 2.88 4.04 5.88
N GLU A 47 1.61 3.64 5.94
CA GLU A 47 1.17 2.31 5.51
C GLU A 47 1.39 2.08 4.02
N GLN A 48 1.01 3.04 3.18
CA GLN A 48 1.23 2.95 1.73
C GLN A 48 2.72 2.85 1.39
N LEU A 49 3.56 3.65 2.04
CA LEU A 49 5.00 3.61 1.85
C LEU A 49 5.60 2.27 2.28
N LEU A 50 5.20 1.76 3.46
CA LEU A 50 5.69 0.50 4.00
C LEU A 50 5.27 -0.69 3.12
N ASN A 51 4.03 -0.70 2.64
CA ASN A 51 3.53 -1.74 1.74
C ASN A 51 4.28 -1.73 0.40
N ALA A 52 4.46 -0.57 -0.22
CA ALA A 52 5.23 -0.44 -1.46
C ALA A 52 6.69 -0.88 -1.28
N TRP A 53 7.26 -0.60 -0.14
CA TRP A 53 8.63 -0.99 0.19
C TRP A 53 8.80 -2.51 0.30
N ASN A 54 7.78 -3.19 0.83
CA ASN A 54 7.75 -4.64 1.01
C ASN A 54 7.25 -5.41 -0.21
N ASP A 55 6.69 -4.73 -1.19
CA ASP A 55 6.11 -5.38 -2.35
C ASP A 55 7.21 -5.92 -3.28
N ARG A 56 7.42 -7.23 -3.20
CA ARG A 56 8.37 -7.94 -4.06
C ARG A 56 7.82 -8.23 -5.45
N ALA A 57 6.49 -8.21 -5.60
CA ALA A 57 5.82 -8.48 -6.86
C ALA A 57 5.75 -7.22 -7.72
N ASP A 58 5.49 -6.06 -7.11
CA ASP A 58 5.46 -4.75 -7.78
C ASP A 58 6.80 -4.02 -7.61
N LYS A 59 7.73 -4.32 -8.51
CA LYS A 59 9.05 -3.68 -8.53
C LYS A 59 8.99 -2.19 -8.79
N GLU A 60 7.97 -1.73 -9.52
CA GLU A 60 7.80 -0.31 -9.82
C GLU A 60 7.37 0.45 -8.57
N ALA A 61 6.37 -0.04 -7.83
CA ALA A 61 5.98 0.55 -6.55
C ALA A 61 7.16 0.60 -5.56
N SER A 62 7.95 -0.46 -5.48
CA SER A 62 9.14 -0.51 -4.64
C SER A 62 10.19 0.52 -5.06
N LEU A 63 10.42 0.71 -6.36
CA LEU A 63 11.34 1.72 -6.88
C LEU A 63 10.83 3.14 -6.60
N GLN A 64 9.56 3.41 -6.83
CA GLN A 64 8.93 4.70 -6.54
C GLN A 64 9.03 5.05 -5.06
N ALA A 65 8.79 4.07 -4.17
CA ALA A 65 8.99 4.25 -2.73
C ALA A 65 10.43 4.62 -2.38
N GLN A 66 11.41 3.99 -3.02
CA GLN A 66 12.83 4.32 -2.82
C GLN A 66 13.18 5.73 -3.30
N ILE A 67 12.66 6.15 -4.46
CA ILE A 67 12.86 7.51 -5.00
C ILE A 67 12.23 8.55 -4.07
N TYR A 68 11.01 8.27 -3.57
CA TYR A 68 10.33 9.13 -2.60
C TYR A 68 11.19 9.34 -1.34
N LEU A 69 11.76 8.27 -0.81
CA LEU A 69 12.65 8.32 0.35
C LEU A 69 13.90 9.15 0.09
N LEU A 70 14.57 8.92 -1.03
CA LEU A 70 15.79 9.66 -1.40
C LEU A 70 15.50 11.15 -1.55
N GLY A 71 14.38 11.50 -2.19
CA GLY A 71 13.96 12.90 -2.34
C GLY A 71 13.70 13.57 -0.98
N LEU A 72 13.12 12.83 -0.04
CA LEU A 72 12.88 13.35 1.29
C LEU A 72 14.17 13.50 2.10
N PHE A 73 15.10 12.54 2.01
CA PHE A 73 16.40 12.66 2.64
C PHE A 73 17.14 13.90 2.15
N ASP A 74 17.18 14.08 0.84
CA ASP A 74 17.91 15.16 0.19
C ASP A 74 17.31 16.54 0.51
N SER A 75 15.99 16.63 0.54
CA SER A 75 15.28 17.90 0.78
C SER A 75 15.23 18.32 2.25
N THR A 76 15.46 17.40 3.20
CA THR A 76 15.29 17.66 4.63
C THR A 76 16.56 17.54 5.46
N GLU A 77 17.68 17.14 4.86
CA GLU A 77 18.98 17.13 5.53
C GLU A 77 19.36 18.52 6.04
N GLY A 78 19.76 18.62 7.27
CA GLY A 78 20.04 19.89 7.95
C GLY A 78 18.80 20.53 8.62
N ILE A 79 17.61 19.97 8.41
CA ILE A 79 16.37 20.46 9.03
C ILE A 79 15.97 19.52 10.19
N GLY A 80 16.72 19.62 11.28
CA GLY A 80 16.48 18.86 12.51
C GLY A 80 17.08 17.45 12.52
N TRP A 81 17.63 16.98 11.42
CA TRP A 81 18.47 15.78 11.31
C TRP A 81 19.67 16.05 10.42
N CYS A 82 20.76 15.34 10.66
CA CYS A 82 22.01 15.56 9.95
C CYS A 82 22.68 14.23 9.65
N ARG A 83 23.06 14.04 8.39
CA ARG A 83 23.86 12.90 7.98
C ARG A 83 25.31 13.12 8.34
N SER A 84 25.91 12.20 9.09
CA SER A 84 27.37 12.18 9.20
C SER A 84 27.98 11.73 7.87
N LYS A 85 29.21 12.15 7.58
CA LYS A 85 29.91 11.85 6.31
C LYS A 85 30.06 10.36 6.01
N SER A 86 29.90 9.49 7.01
CA SER A 86 30.06 8.05 6.90
C SER A 86 28.76 7.27 6.68
N ILE A 87 27.58 7.93 6.75
CA ILE A 87 26.29 7.24 6.63
C ILE A 87 25.86 7.19 5.18
N MET A 88 25.68 5.97 4.68
CA MET A 88 25.17 5.72 3.33
C MET A 88 23.64 5.88 3.24
N PRO A 89 23.09 6.25 2.08
CA PRO A 89 21.64 6.30 1.87
C PRO A 89 20.93 4.96 2.18
N SER A 90 21.58 3.83 1.93
CA SER A 90 21.09 2.50 2.28
C SER A 90 20.88 2.33 3.79
N THR A 91 21.81 2.85 4.58
CA THR A 91 21.71 2.83 6.06
C THR A 91 20.52 3.68 6.54
N LEU A 92 20.35 4.89 6.00
CA LEU A 92 19.21 5.74 6.32
C LEU A 92 17.89 5.02 6.02
N ARG A 93 17.83 4.35 4.88
CA ARG A 93 16.65 3.58 4.46
C ARG A 93 16.37 2.43 5.44
N GLU A 94 17.38 1.66 5.80
CA GLU A 94 17.22 0.52 6.71
C GLU A 94 16.72 0.95 8.10
N TRP A 95 17.27 2.02 8.66
CA TRP A 95 16.86 2.53 9.96
C TRP A 95 15.45 3.11 9.94
N THR A 96 15.11 3.84 8.86
CA THR A 96 13.76 4.38 8.67
C THR A 96 12.75 3.27 8.52
N TYR A 97 13.06 2.24 7.74
CA TYR A 97 12.23 1.05 7.59
C TYR A 97 11.98 0.37 8.94
N GLY A 98 13.03 0.08 9.70
CA GLY A 98 12.90 -0.53 11.03
C GLY A 98 12.15 0.33 12.04
N TYR A 99 12.08 1.65 11.84
CA TYR A 99 11.23 2.53 12.61
C TYR A 99 9.75 2.33 12.25
N PHE A 100 9.42 2.32 10.97
CA PHE A 100 8.04 2.12 10.49
C PHE A 100 7.46 0.77 10.90
N GLU A 101 8.24 -0.30 10.86
CA GLU A 101 7.79 -1.64 11.29
C GLU A 101 7.36 -1.70 12.76
N LYS A 102 7.88 -0.81 13.58
CA LYS A 102 7.57 -0.76 15.02
C LYS A 102 6.41 0.17 15.36
N LEU A 103 5.93 0.95 14.38
CA LEU A 103 4.82 1.87 14.62
C LEU A 103 3.49 1.10 14.74
N PRO A 104 2.61 1.52 15.65
CA PRO A 104 1.27 0.98 15.72
C PRO A 104 0.48 1.36 14.46
N PRO A 105 -0.50 0.54 14.04
CA PRO A 105 -1.27 0.76 12.80
C PRO A 105 -1.91 2.15 12.69
N GLU A 106 -2.31 2.73 13.82
CA GLU A 106 -2.90 4.07 13.83
C GLU A 106 -1.90 5.16 13.41
N ARG A 107 -0.63 5.00 13.80
CA ARG A 107 0.44 5.92 13.41
C ARG A 107 0.77 5.79 11.93
N LEU A 108 0.68 4.59 11.37
CA LEU A 108 0.94 4.35 9.94
C LEU A 108 -0.07 5.05 9.02
N LYS A 109 -1.22 5.49 9.54
CA LYS A 109 -2.18 6.32 8.79
C LYS A 109 -1.73 7.77 8.61
N GLU A 110 -0.73 8.21 9.35
CA GLU A 110 -0.15 9.55 9.21
C GLU A 110 0.65 9.67 7.92
N LYS A 111 0.99 10.91 7.55
CA LYS A 111 1.81 11.17 6.36
C LYS A 111 3.19 10.51 6.50
N ALA A 112 3.58 9.77 5.49
CA ALA A 112 4.88 9.11 5.44
C ALA A 112 6.05 10.09 5.67
N SER A 113 5.98 11.30 5.10
CA SER A 113 7.00 12.32 5.27
C SER A 113 7.17 12.78 6.72
N VAL A 114 6.08 12.85 7.49
CA VAL A 114 6.12 13.21 8.92
C VAL A 114 6.81 12.11 9.72
N LEU A 115 6.38 10.87 9.52
CA LEU A 115 6.94 9.71 10.21
C LEU A 115 8.42 9.50 9.86
N MET A 116 8.80 9.78 8.62
CA MET A 116 10.20 9.70 8.20
C MET A 116 11.07 10.75 8.87
N LEU A 117 10.59 12.01 8.92
CA LEU A 117 11.32 13.07 9.61
C LEU A 117 11.47 12.77 11.11
N GLU A 118 10.46 12.17 11.71
CA GLU A 118 10.50 11.73 13.11
C GLU A 118 11.58 10.65 13.29
N ALA A 119 11.60 9.62 12.44
CA ALA A 119 12.63 8.58 12.46
C ALA A 119 14.05 9.16 12.28
N LEU A 120 14.22 10.04 11.30
CA LEU A 120 15.50 10.65 11.01
C LEU A 120 16.02 11.52 12.16
N LYS A 121 15.13 12.31 12.76
CA LYS A 121 15.46 13.12 13.95
C LYS A 121 15.81 12.26 15.15
N HIS A 122 15.16 11.12 15.29
CA HIS A 122 15.40 10.18 16.38
C HIS A 122 16.77 9.51 16.26
N TYR A 123 17.13 9.03 15.07
CA TYR A 123 18.37 8.28 14.87
C TYR A 123 19.57 9.14 14.49
N PHE A 124 19.33 10.28 13.84
CA PHE A 124 20.39 11.13 13.27
C PHE A 124 20.20 12.61 13.63
N PRO A 125 20.08 12.94 14.93
CA PRO A 125 19.90 14.33 15.34
C PRO A 125 21.10 15.18 14.93
N CYS A 126 20.84 16.43 14.53
CA CYS A 126 21.93 17.39 14.35
C CYS A 126 22.56 17.71 15.71
N HIS A 127 23.84 17.46 15.88
CA HIS A 127 24.58 17.92 17.02
C HIS A 127 24.89 19.40 16.84
N ASN A 128 24.44 20.23 17.76
CA ASN A 128 24.83 21.62 17.78
C ASN A 128 26.36 21.71 17.89
N LYS A 129 27.00 22.48 16.99
CA LYS A 129 28.46 22.69 17.01
C LYS A 129 28.96 23.45 18.25
N ALA A 130 28.14 23.57 19.29
CA ALA A 130 28.46 24.30 20.51
C ALA A 130 29.33 23.52 21.54
N ASP A 131 29.58 22.22 21.26
CA ASP A 131 30.38 21.36 22.16
C ASP A 131 31.75 21.05 21.54
N LYS A 132 32.52 22.09 21.16
CA LYS A 132 33.96 22.03 20.88
C LYS A 132 34.71 23.10 21.65
#